data_1106f9f85804c77e6dff3e975d0e858a
#
_entry.id   1106f9f85804c77e6dff3e975d0e858a
#
_cell.length_a   1.000
_cell.length_b   1.000
_cell.length_c   1.000
_cell.angle_alpha   90.00
_cell.angle_beta   90.00
_cell.angle_gamma   90.00
#
_symmetry.space_group_name_H-M   'P 1'
#
loop_
_entity.id
_entity.type
_entity.pdbx_description
1 polymer ?
#
loop_
_entity_poly.entity_id
_entity_poly.type
_entity_poly.pdbx_seq_one_letter_code
_entity_poly.pdbx_strand_id
1 'polypeptide(L)'
;MRRPRRTIGCLAVVAALVASVAACGGGSTDEPGGIDISSGSRHVNLAAYAVPKVGFDMVIPAFRETPEGHDIGFSQSYGASGDQSRKAARGLPVDVVNFSVAPDVTRLVKAGVVDEDWEDQHPNKSVAFGSVVALVVREGNPKNIHSWNDLLKPGVEVVTPNPGSSGSAKWNLLAPYAATSDAGKNPDAGLGYVRDLVRDHIHVLPKSGREATTTFQQGQGDVLISYENEAIMLERGNASAPASQRVEYMVPSNTFRIDNPVAVVNTSKDLDAARTFVDYLFTPPAQRLWAKAGFRPTDPTVAAQTRGDFPGDISRLTTIEDLGGWKDVDKKLFGSDGAITAIYDEEAGS
;
A
#
# COMPACT_ATOMS: atom_id res chain seq x y z
N MET A 1 -38.40 60.49 48.44
CA MET A 1 -37.07 60.22 47.83
C MET A 1 -37.18 59.04 46.88
N ARG A 2 -37.32 59.28 45.56
CA ARG A 2 -37.43 58.25 44.54
C ARG A 2 -36.19 58.32 43.65
N ARG A 3 -35.45 57.18 43.57
CA ARG A 3 -34.34 57.02 42.64
C ARG A 3 -34.82 56.58 41.24
N PRO A 4 -34.27 57.07 40.13
CA PRO A 4 -34.66 56.61 38.79
C PRO A 4 -33.93 55.34 38.39
N ARG A 5 -34.64 54.45 37.70
CA ARG A 5 -34.14 53.25 37.03
C ARG A 5 -33.49 53.64 35.70
N ARG A 6 -32.22 53.26 35.51
CA ARG A 6 -31.55 53.29 34.20
C ARG A 6 -31.84 51.99 33.44
N THR A 7 -32.49 52.14 32.33
CA THR A 7 -32.64 51.08 31.31
C THR A 7 -31.37 51.01 30.47
N ILE A 8 -30.72 49.83 30.47
CA ILE A 8 -29.61 49.50 29.58
C ILE A 8 -30.18 48.72 28.41
N GLY A 9 -30.12 49.33 27.20
CA GLY A 9 -30.51 48.66 25.98
C GLY A 9 -29.45 47.64 25.53
N CYS A 10 -29.88 46.39 25.34
CA CYS A 10 -29.05 45.37 24.68
C CYS A 10 -29.13 45.53 23.17
N LEU A 11 -28.03 45.93 22.51
CA LEU A 11 -27.87 45.75 21.07
C LEU A 11 -27.60 44.28 20.79
N ALA A 12 -28.51 43.62 20.11
CA ALA A 12 -28.30 42.28 19.58
C ALA A 12 -27.52 42.41 18.24
N VAL A 13 -26.26 41.97 18.26
CA VAL A 13 -25.48 41.76 17.04
C VAL A 13 -25.83 40.37 16.49
N VAL A 14 -26.56 40.33 15.39
CA VAL A 14 -26.82 39.11 14.62
C VAL A 14 -25.60 38.86 13.77
N ALA A 15 -24.77 37.91 14.19
CA ALA A 15 -23.69 37.37 13.38
C ALA A 15 -24.29 36.31 12.42
N ALA A 16 -24.32 36.63 11.14
CA ALA A 16 -24.68 35.67 10.09
C ALA A 16 -23.52 34.68 9.91
N LEU A 17 -23.69 33.43 10.38
CA LEU A 17 -22.82 32.32 10.02
C LEU A 17 -23.15 31.93 8.57
N VAL A 18 -22.27 32.26 7.66
CA VAL A 18 -22.21 31.67 6.32
C VAL A 18 -21.60 30.28 6.49
N ALA A 19 -22.44 29.25 6.44
CA ALA A 19 -21.98 27.86 6.39
C ALA A 19 -21.43 27.60 4.99
N SER A 20 -20.10 27.64 4.87
CA SER A 20 -19.40 27.13 3.69
C SER A 20 -19.52 25.61 3.70
N VAL A 21 -20.34 25.06 2.79
CA VAL A 21 -20.35 23.62 2.49
C VAL A 21 -19.02 23.32 1.79
N ALA A 22 -18.03 22.86 2.56
CA ALA A 22 -16.83 22.29 2.00
C ALA A 22 -17.20 20.96 1.34
N ALA A 23 -17.18 20.94 0.01
CA ALA A 23 -17.20 19.71 -0.76
C ALA A 23 -16.05 18.82 -0.31
N CYS A 24 -16.34 17.57 0.08
CA CYS A 24 -15.35 16.53 0.31
C CYS A 24 -14.66 16.18 -1.00
N GLY A 25 -13.63 16.93 -1.37
CA GLY A 25 -12.62 16.60 -2.35
C GLY A 25 -11.44 15.99 -1.62
N GLY A 26 -10.86 14.93 -2.19
CA GLY A 26 -9.81 14.12 -1.60
C GLY A 26 -8.65 14.94 -1.03
N GLY A 27 -8.20 14.53 0.15
CA GLY A 27 -7.19 15.25 0.89
C GLY A 27 -5.86 15.39 0.15
N SER A 28 -5.57 16.59 -0.29
CA SER A 28 -4.21 17.06 -0.51
C SER A 28 -3.57 17.27 0.86
N THR A 29 -2.42 16.67 1.12
CA THR A 29 -1.63 17.01 2.30
C THR A 29 -0.92 18.33 2.00
N ASP A 30 -1.58 19.45 2.29
CA ASP A 30 -0.94 20.77 2.32
C ASP A 30 -0.05 20.83 3.58
N GLU A 31 1.18 20.38 3.45
CA GLU A 31 2.21 20.82 4.39
C GLU A 31 2.61 22.26 4.00
N PRO A 32 2.70 23.20 4.98
CA PRO A 32 3.11 24.57 4.69
C PRO A 32 4.54 24.58 4.15
N GLY A 33 4.69 24.86 2.85
CA GLY A 33 5.99 24.92 2.15
C GLY A 33 6.21 23.82 1.11
N GLY A 34 5.23 22.93 0.87
CA GLY A 34 5.27 21.94 -0.21
C GLY A 34 5.06 22.58 -1.58
N ILE A 35 5.64 21.95 -2.64
CA ILE A 35 5.37 22.32 -4.03
C ILE A 35 3.86 22.06 -4.28
N ASP A 36 3.15 23.08 -4.77
CA ASP A 36 1.77 22.90 -5.23
C ASP A 36 1.76 21.97 -6.46
N ILE A 37 1.40 20.72 -6.24
CA ILE A 37 1.31 19.69 -7.28
C ILE A 37 -0.04 19.67 -7.99
N SER A 38 -1.02 20.45 -7.55
CA SER A 38 -2.37 20.47 -8.14
C SER A 38 -2.47 21.39 -9.35
N SER A 39 -1.58 22.36 -9.48
CA SER A 39 -1.59 23.36 -10.55
C SER A 39 -1.01 22.83 -11.85
N GLY A 40 -1.63 23.16 -12.99
CA GLY A 40 -1.18 22.79 -14.34
C GLY A 40 -2.27 23.05 -15.37
N SER A 41 -1.90 23.16 -16.64
CA SER A 41 -2.86 23.26 -17.76
C SER A 41 -3.46 21.89 -18.12
N ARG A 42 -2.78 20.82 -17.76
CA ARG A 42 -3.16 19.42 -17.90
C ARG A 42 -3.30 18.80 -16.52
N HIS A 43 -3.97 17.65 -16.37
CA HIS A 43 -4.21 17.09 -15.06
C HIS A 43 -4.27 15.56 -15.08
N VAL A 44 -3.63 14.93 -14.09
CA VAL A 44 -3.65 13.48 -13.87
C VAL A 44 -4.26 13.17 -12.50
N ASN A 45 -5.31 12.36 -12.50
CA ASN A 45 -5.92 11.81 -11.29
C ASN A 45 -5.33 10.42 -11.02
N LEU A 46 -4.52 10.30 -9.97
CA LEU A 46 -3.91 9.05 -9.53
C LEU A 46 -4.78 8.38 -8.46
N ALA A 47 -5.16 7.13 -8.69
CA ALA A 47 -5.70 6.27 -7.63
C ALA A 47 -4.70 5.15 -7.31
N ALA A 48 -4.20 5.13 -6.08
CA ALA A 48 -3.20 4.16 -5.67
C ALA A 48 -3.53 3.50 -4.33
N TYR A 49 -2.93 2.33 -4.10
CA TYR A 49 -2.95 1.78 -2.75
C TYR A 49 -2.05 2.64 -1.82
N ALA A 50 -2.25 2.50 -0.50
CA ALA A 50 -1.71 3.51 0.44
C ALA A 50 -0.18 3.46 0.63
N VAL A 51 0.43 2.28 0.45
CA VAL A 51 1.86 2.07 0.75
C VAL A 51 2.80 2.93 -0.11
N PRO A 52 2.63 3.05 -1.44
CA PRO A 52 3.55 3.81 -2.29
C PRO A 52 3.39 5.33 -2.22
N LYS A 53 2.50 5.86 -1.38
CA LYS A 53 2.36 7.31 -1.23
C LYS A 53 3.71 8.00 -0.96
N VAL A 54 4.54 7.43 -0.10
CA VAL A 54 5.89 7.97 0.22
C VAL A 54 6.79 8.08 -1.03
N GLY A 55 6.65 7.16 -1.98
CA GLY A 55 7.36 7.20 -3.25
C GLY A 55 6.77 8.25 -4.21
N PHE A 56 5.45 8.27 -4.35
CA PHE A 56 4.78 9.27 -5.19
C PHE A 56 5.00 10.70 -4.69
N ASP A 57 5.11 10.93 -3.39
CA ASP A 57 5.45 12.23 -2.79
C ASP A 57 6.86 12.72 -3.22
N MET A 58 7.74 11.83 -3.68
CA MET A 58 9.05 12.17 -4.25
C MET A 58 9.03 12.20 -5.78
N VAL A 59 8.35 11.26 -6.39
CA VAL A 59 8.36 11.05 -7.85
C VAL A 59 7.54 12.10 -8.59
N ILE A 60 6.36 12.47 -8.08
CA ILE A 60 5.49 13.48 -8.73
C ILE A 60 6.17 14.86 -8.79
N PRO A 61 6.73 15.41 -7.70
CA PRO A 61 7.48 16.68 -7.79
C PRO A 61 8.64 16.60 -8.78
N ALA A 62 9.42 15.51 -8.77
CA ALA A 62 10.54 15.34 -9.67
C ALA A 62 10.10 15.21 -11.15
N PHE A 63 8.97 14.56 -11.42
CA PHE A 63 8.38 14.52 -12.74
C PHE A 63 8.00 15.92 -13.21
N ARG A 64 7.41 16.73 -12.36
CA ARG A 64 7.01 18.10 -12.67
C ARG A 64 8.19 19.07 -12.92
N GLU A 65 9.39 18.69 -12.54
CA GLU A 65 10.62 19.42 -12.91
C GLU A 65 11.12 19.08 -14.32
N THR A 66 10.56 18.05 -14.97
CA THR A 66 10.91 17.68 -16.34
C THR A 66 10.16 18.54 -17.37
N PRO A 67 10.70 18.68 -18.59
CA PRO A 67 10.00 19.39 -19.68
C PRO A 67 8.62 18.78 -20.01
N GLU A 68 8.45 17.47 -19.84
CA GLU A 68 7.24 16.73 -20.17
C GLU A 68 6.18 16.87 -19.08
N GLY A 69 6.60 17.08 -17.81
CA GLY A 69 5.72 17.07 -16.63
C GLY A 69 5.39 18.45 -16.06
N HIS A 70 6.08 19.53 -16.49
CA HIS A 70 6.04 20.83 -15.81
C HIS A 70 4.64 21.49 -15.75
N ASP A 71 3.78 21.19 -16.70
CA ASP A 71 2.41 21.74 -16.78
C ASP A 71 1.32 20.74 -16.42
N ILE A 72 1.70 19.56 -15.88
CA ILE A 72 0.78 18.51 -15.44
C ILE A 72 0.54 18.63 -13.93
N GLY A 73 -0.68 18.96 -13.55
CA GLY A 73 -1.14 18.93 -12.16
C GLY A 73 -1.62 17.53 -11.75
N PHE A 74 -1.66 17.27 -10.45
CA PHE A 74 -2.04 15.97 -9.91
C PHE A 74 -3.11 16.08 -8.82
N SER A 75 -4.10 15.19 -8.89
CA SER A 75 -4.93 14.81 -7.75
C SER A 75 -4.65 13.37 -7.37
N GLN A 76 -4.57 13.08 -6.08
CA GLN A 76 -4.17 11.76 -5.59
C GLN A 76 -5.21 11.20 -4.64
N SER A 77 -5.55 9.91 -4.79
CA SER A 77 -6.43 9.17 -3.90
C SER A 77 -5.73 7.89 -3.44
N TYR A 78 -5.56 7.73 -2.13
CA TYR A 78 -4.91 6.58 -1.53
C TYR A 78 -5.84 5.80 -0.61
N GLY A 79 -5.68 4.48 -0.56
CA GLY A 79 -6.49 3.63 0.29
C GLY A 79 -6.14 2.15 0.18
N ALA A 80 -7.02 1.28 0.65
CA ALA A 80 -6.87 -0.15 0.42
C ALA A 80 -7.00 -0.45 -1.08
N SER A 81 -6.09 -1.29 -1.62
CA SER A 81 -5.98 -1.57 -3.06
C SER A 81 -7.30 -2.05 -3.66
N GLY A 82 -7.95 -3.04 -3.04
CA GLY A 82 -9.23 -3.56 -3.51
C GLY A 82 -10.36 -2.53 -3.46
N ASP A 83 -10.35 -1.61 -2.46
CA ASP A 83 -11.35 -0.54 -2.38
C ASP A 83 -11.14 0.50 -3.48
N GLN A 84 -9.90 0.93 -3.73
CA GLN A 84 -9.59 1.86 -4.82
C GLN A 84 -9.93 1.26 -6.18
N SER A 85 -9.60 0.00 -6.40
CA SER A 85 -9.97 -0.71 -7.62
C SER A 85 -11.49 -0.80 -7.81
N ARG A 86 -12.25 -1.13 -6.76
CA ARG A 86 -13.73 -1.14 -6.84
C ARG A 86 -14.32 0.22 -7.14
N LYS A 87 -13.75 1.31 -6.58
CA LYS A 87 -14.20 2.69 -6.87
C LYS A 87 -13.90 3.05 -8.32
N ALA A 88 -12.70 2.78 -8.81
CA ALA A 88 -12.31 3.04 -10.21
C ALA A 88 -13.21 2.26 -11.19
N ALA A 89 -13.46 0.96 -10.94
CA ALA A 89 -14.35 0.15 -11.76
C ALA A 89 -15.81 0.65 -11.78
N ARG A 90 -16.23 1.43 -10.76
CA ARG A 90 -17.58 2.03 -10.68
C ARG A 90 -17.64 3.47 -11.20
N GLY A 91 -16.56 3.95 -11.84
CA GLY A 91 -16.53 5.26 -12.50
C GLY A 91 -15.97 6.40 -11.65
N LEU A 92 -15.16 6.12 -10.60
CA LEU A 92 -14.34 7.17 -10.01
C LEU A 92 -13.46 7.77 -11.10
N PRO A 93 -13.47 9.08 -11.31
CA PRO A 93 -12.61 9.73 -12.29
C PRO A 93 -11.12 9.54 -11.92
N VAL A 94 -10.44 8.70 -12.68
CA VAL A 94 -9.01 8.41 -12.52
C VAL A 94 -8.38 8.28 -13.90
N ASP A 95 -7.10 8.61 -14.00
CA ASP A 95 -6.32 8.57 -15.23
C ASP A 95 -5.20 7.52 -15.13
N VAL A 96 -4.65 7.34 -13.93
CA VAL A 96 -3.62 6.34 -13.62
C VAL A 96 -4.00 5.60 -12.37
N VAL A 97 -3.83 4.28 -12.38
CA VAL A 97 -4.01 3.41 -11.22
C VAL A 97 -2.70 2.71 -10.89
N ASN A 98 -2.39 2.62 -9.59
CA ASN A 98 -1.30 1.78 -9.09
C ASN A 98 -1.82 0.94 -7.92
N PHE A 99 -1.91 -0.36 -8.12
CA PHE A 99 -2.49 -1.26 -7.13
C PHE A 99 -1.46 -2.22 -6.55
N SER A 100 -1.82 -2.83 -5.44
CA SER A 100 -0.95 -3.78 -4.77
C SER A 100 -0.83 -5.11 -5.53
N VAL A 101 -1.87 -5.54 -6.23
CA VAL A 101 -1.96 -6.84 -6.89
C VAL A 101 -2.59 -6.73 -8.28
N ALA A 102 -2.16 -7.55 -9.24
CA ALA A 102 -2.70 -7.57 -10.60
C ALA A 102 -4.22 -7.87 -10.69
N PRO A 103 -4.85 -8.72 -9.84
CA PRO A 103 -6.31 -8.88 -9.83
C PRO A 103 -7.10 -7.59 -9.65
N ASP A 104 -6.53 -6.59 -8.98
CA ASP A 104 -7.18 -5.29 -8.82
C ASP A 104 -7.16 -4.47 -10.12
N VAL A 105 -6.12 -4.62 -10.98
CA VAL A 105 -6.12 -4.07 -12.35
C VAL A 105 -7.05 -4.91 -13.25
N THR A 106 -6.99 -6.23 -13.17
CA THR A 106 -7.87 -7.13 -13.95
C THR A 106 -9.36 -6.83 -13.73
N ARG A 107 -9.75 -6.35 -12.53
CA ARG A 107 -11.12 -5.87 -12.28
C ARG A 107 -11.48 -4.69 -13.16
N LEU A 108 -10.54 -3.78 -13.43
CA LEU A 108 -10.75 -2.63 -14.31
C LEU A 108 -10.79 -3.04 -15.78
N VAL A 109 -10.01 -4.04 -16.18
CA VAL A 109 -10.10 -4.65 -17.51
C VAL A 109 -11.50 -5.23 -17.73
N LYS A 110 -12.02 -6.00 -16.77
CA LYS A 110 -13.39 -6.54 -16.83
C LYS A 110 -14.47 -5.47 -16.85
N ALA A 111 -14.21 -4.30 -16.30
CA ALA A 111 -15.09 -3.13 -16.35
C ALA A 111 -14.93 -2.30 -17.65
N GLY A 112 -13.99 -2.66 -18.52
CA GLY A 112 -13.72 -1.96 -19.79
C GLY A 112 -13.04 -0.60 -19.64
N VAL A 113 -12.40 -0.34 -18.49
CA VAL A 113 -11.74 0.96 -18.19
C VAL A 113 -10.21 0.89 -18.21
N VAL A 114 -9.64 -0.30 -18.38
CA VAL A 114 -8.21 -0.53 -18.63
C VAL A 114 -8.10 -1.55 -19.76
N ASP A 115 -7.13 -1.39 -20.63
CA ASP A 115 -6.92 -2.25 -21.80
C ASP A 115 -6.47 -3.65 -21.38
N GLU A 116 -6.81 -4.67 -22.18
CA GLU A 116 -6.49 -6.07 -21.87
C GLU A 116 -4.98 -6.35 -21.87
N ASP A 117 -4.24 -5.61 -22.69
CA ASP A 117 -2.78 -5.71 -22.89
C ASP A 117 -1.97 -4.82 -21.93
N TRP A 118 -2.58 -4.31 -20.87
CA TRP A 118 -1.93 -3.37 -19.93
C TRP A 118 -0.59 -3.90 -19.37
N GLU A 119 -0.44 -5.23 -19.21
CA GLU A 119 0.82 -5.82 -18.73
C GLU A 119 1.96 -5.67 -19.73
N ASP A 120 1.66 -5.57 -21.03
CA ASP A 120 2.64 -5.49 -22.11
C ASP A 120 3.01 -4.04 -22.48
N GLN A 121 2.31 -3.04 -21.92
CA GLN A 121 2.54 -1.63 -22.26
C GLN A 121 3.84 -1.07 -21.68
N HIS A 122 4.36 -1.65 -20.58
CA HIS A 122 5.60 -1.21 -19.93
C HIS A 122 6.46 -2.41 -19.49
N PRO A 123 7.76 -2.19 -19.21
CA PRO A 123 8.65 -3.24 -18.74
C PRO A 123 8.13 -3.97 -17.50
N ASN A 124 8.58 -5.21 -17.30
CA ASN A 124 8.27 -6.04 -16.13
C ASN A 124 6.77 -6.22 -15.88
N LYS A 125 5.97 -6.38 -16.93
CA LYS A 125 4.49 -6.49 -16.87
C LYS A 125 3.86 -5.25 -16.21
N SER A 126 4.31 -4.07 -16.60
CA SER A 126 3.87 -2.79 -16.05
C SER A 126 4.07 -2.66 -14.53
N VAL A 127 5.13 -3.26 -14.01
CA VAL A 127 5.57 -3.14 -12.61
C VAL A 127 6.74 -2.15 -12.53
N ALA A 128 6.48 -0.95 -12.07
CA ALA A 128 7.49 0.12 -11.98
C ALA A 128 8.41 -0.03 -10.76
N PHE A 129 7.95 -0.65 -9.70
CA PHE A 129 8.70 -0.92 -8.47
C PHE A 129 8.15 -2.14 -7.77
N GLY A 130 8.97 -2.78 -6.96
CA GLY A 130 8.58 -3.95 -6.20
C GLY A 130 9.04 -3.87 -4.75
N SER A 131 8.77 -4.93 -4.00
CA SER A 131 9.21 -5.12 -2.63
C SER A 131 9.35 -6.61 -2.34
N VAL A 132 9.61 -6.95 -1.08
CA VAL A 132 9.46 -8.30 -0.54
C VAL A 132 8.68 -8.24 0.75
N VAL A 133 8.11 -9.37 1.19
CA VAL A 133 7.45 -9.44 2.49
C VAL A 133 8.49 -9.50 3.60
N ALA A 134 8.32 -8.65 4.61
CA ALA A 134 9.20 -8.53 5.76
C ALA A 134 8.43 -8.64 7.07
N LEU A 135 9.15 -8.93 8.15
CA LEU A 135 8.65 -8.92 9.52
C LEU A 135 9.22 -7.71 10.25
N VAL A 136 8.35 -6.90 10.84
CA VAL A 136 8.74 -5.79 11.71
C VAL A 136 8.45 -6.18 13.15
N VAL A 137 9.41 -6.00 14.02
CA VAL A 137 9.33 -6.32 15.45
C VAL A 137 9.63 -5.11 16.30
N ARG A 138 9.28 -5.14 17.57
CA ARG A 138 9.67 -4.13 18.55
C ARG A 138 11.19 -4.14 18.73
N GLU A 139 11.79 -3.00 19.10
CA GLU A 139 13.21 -2.89 19.38
C GLU A 139 13.69 -3.98 20.35
N GLY A 140 14.83 -4.58 20.02
CA GLY A 140 15.41 -5.71 20.78
C GLY A 140 14.70 -7.03 20.61
N ASN A 141 13.72 -7.12 19.72
CA ASN A 141 13.00 -8.34 19.36
C ASN A 141 12.59 -9.22 20.57
N PRO A 142 11.75 -8.70 21.49
CA PRO A 142 11.49 -9.34 22.78
C PRO A 142 10.82 -10.72 22.68
N LYS A 143 10.17 -11.02 21.55
CA LYS A 143 9.56 -12.34 21.26
C LYS A 143 10.52 -13.30 20.52
N ASN A 144 11.75 -12.87 20.24
CA ASN A 144 12.74 -13.66 19.52
C ASN A 144 12.21 -14.27 18.21
N ILE A 145 11.69 -13.37 17.36
CA ILE A 145 11.12 -13.69 16.05
C ILE A 145 12.21 -13.63 15.00
N HIS A 146 12.46 -14.71 14.26
CA HIS A 146 13.48 -14.80 13.21
C HIS A 146 12.98 -15.51 11.95
N SER A 147 11.82 -16.16 12.02
CA SER A 147 11.27 -16.95 10.93
C SER A 147 9.74 -16.92 10.95
N TRP A 148 9.12 -17.43 9.89
CA TRP A 148 7.66 -17.61 9.84
C TRP A 148 7.14 -18.48 10.97
N ASN A 149 7.86 -19.55 11.34
CA ASN A 149 7.44 -20.46 12.40
C ASN A 149 7.39 -19.79 13.78
N ASP A 150 8.17 -18.74 14.00
CA ASP A 150 8.16 -18.00 15.26
C ASP A 150 6.88 -17.20 15.47
N LEU A 151 6.11 -16.92 14.41
CA LEU A 151 4.83 -16.23 14.49
C LEU A 151 3.77 -17.09 15.20
N LEU A 152 3.93 -18.44 15.18
CA LEU A 152 3.03 -19.37 15.85
C LEU A 152 3.46 -19.70 17.30
N LYS A 153 4.43 -19.00 17.86
CA LYS A 153 4.79 -19.16 19.29
C LYS A 153 3.66 -18.67 20.19
N PRO A 154 3.36 -19.38 21.30
CA PRO A 154 2.33 -18.93 22.23
C PRO A 154 2.51 -17.48 22.69
N GLY A 155 1.43 -16.71 22.64
CA GLY A 155 1.40 -15.30 23.06
C GLY A 155 2.13 -14.33 22.13
N VAL A 156 2.42 -14.71 20.89
CA VAL A 156 2.81 -13.77 19.83
C VAL A 156 1.55 -13.23 19.18
N GLU A 157 1.45 -11.90 19.08
CA GLU A 157 0.35 -11.21 18.39
C GLU A 157 0.86 -10.61 17.07
N VAL A 158 0.17 -10.93 15.99
CA VAL A 158 0.55 -10.53 14.64
C VAL A 158 -0.43 -9.52 14.08
N VAL A 159 0.11 -8.41 13.52
CA VAL A 159 -0.68 -7.42 12.78
C VAL A 159 -0.44 -7.61 11.30
N THR A 160 -1.51 -7.72 10.54
CA THR A 160 -1.52 -7.71 9.07
C THR A 160 -2.89 -7.22 8.60
N PRO A 161 -3.03 -6.60 7.42
CA PRO A 161 -4.33 -6.10 6.99
C PRO A 161 -5.27 -7.21 6.54
N ASN A 162 -6.56 -6.86 6.36
CA ASN A 162 -7.61 -7.77 5.92
C ASN A 162 -7.45 -8.09 4.41
N PRO A 163 -7.36 -9.36 3.98
CA PRO A 163 -7.23 -9.73 2.56
C PRO A 163 -8.48 -9.43 1.71
N GLY A 164 -9.66 -9.28 2.31
CA GLY A 164 -10.87 -8.89 1.60
C GLY A 164 -10.87 -7.43 1.09
N SER A 165 -10.09 -6.55 1.70
CA SER A 165 -9.95 -5.14 1.30
C SER A 165 -8.56 -4.80 0.76
N SER A 166 -7.51 -5.39 1.32
CA SER A 166 -6.12 -5.05 1.09
C SER A 166 -5.40 -6.06 0.19
N GLY A 167 -4.86 -5.58 -0.93
CA GLY A 167 -3.93 -6.39 -1.73
C GLY A 167 -2.64 -6.70 -0.98
N SER A 168 -2.18 -5.80 -0.08
CA SER A 168 -0.99 -6.04 0.76
C SER A 168 -1.17 -7.28 1.63
N ALA A 169 -2.36 -7.51 2.16
CA ALA A 169 -2.65 -8.69 2.97
C ALA A 169 -2.47 -9.99 2.18
N LYS A 170 -2.81 -9.99 0.90
CA LYS A 170 -2.60 -11.18 0.05
C LYS A 170 -1.13 -11.56 -0.01
N TRP A 171 -0.24 -10.59 -0.26
CA TRP A 171 1.20 -10.83 -0.24
C TRP A 171 1.70 -11.31 1.12
N ASN A 172 1.24 -10.65 2.20
CA ASN A 172 1.63 -10.96 3.57
C ASN A 172 1.24 -12.39 3.98
N LEU A 173 0.13 -12.93 3.45
CA LEU A 173 -0.31 -14.30 3.69
C LEU A 173 0.33 -15.30 2.73
N LEU A 174 0.62 -14.88 1.48
CA LEU A 174 1.31 -15.72 0.51
C LEU A 174 2.74 -16.06 0.94
N ALA A 175 3.44 -15.17 1.63
CA ALA A 175 4.81 -15.41 2.06
C ALA A 175 4.94 -16.61 3.01
N PRO A 176 4.27 -16.65 4.16
CA PRO A 176 4.31 -17.82 5.04
C PRO A 176 3.64 -19.07 4.41
N TYR A 177 2.55 -18.88 3.65
CA TYR A 177 1.95 -19.97 2.89
C TYR A 177 2.96 -20.65 1.97
N ALA A 178 3.66 -19.88 1.14
CA ALA A 178 4.66 -20.41 0.21
C ALA A 178 5.86 -21.02 0.94
N ALA A 179 6.29 -20.40 2.04
CA ALA A 179 7.40 -20.89 2.84
C ALA A 179 7.12 -22.26 3.46
N THR A 180 5.90 -22.50 3.91
CA THR A 180 5.49 -23.74 4.60
C THR A 180 4.92 -24.79 3.66
N SER A 181 4.44 -24.40 2.48
CA SER A 181 3.93 -25.33 1.46
C SER A 181 4.96 -25.79 0.42
N ASP A 182 6.25 -25.43 0.57
CA ASP A 182 7.27 -25.62 -0.47
C ASP A 182 6.86 -25.02 -1.82
N ALA A 183 6.49 -23.71 -1.80
CA ALA A 183 5.95 -22.97 -2.93
C ALA A 183 4.73 -23.66 -3.57
N GLY A 184 3.78 -24.05 -2.74
CA GLY A 184 2.51 -24.61 -3.17
C GLY A 184 2.50 -26.10 -3.50
N LYS A 185 3.63 -26.82 -3.40
CA LYS A 185 3.69 -28.27 -3.64
C LYS A 185 2.96 -29.07 -2.56
N ASN A 186 2.89 -28.54 -1.35
CA ASN A 186 2.12 -29.11 -0.23
C ASN A 186 1.12 -28.05 0.27
N PRO A 187 -0.01 -27.85 -0.44
CA PRO A 187 -0.96 -26.81 -0.11
C PRO A 187 -1.59 -26.99 1.29
N ASP A 188 -1.79 -28.21 1.74
CA ASP A 188 -2.37 -28.49 3.06
C ASP A 188 -1.49 -27.97 4.21
N ALA A 189 -0.18 -28.11 4.10
CA ALA A 189 0.76 -27.57 5.09
C ALA A 189 0.71 -26.02 5.11
N GLY A 190 0.68 -25.39 3.93
CA GLY A 190 0.54 -23.94 3.83
C GLY A 190 -0.78 -23.40 4.39
N LEU A 191 -1.88 -24.06 4.07
CA LEU A 191 -3.22 -23.69 4.58
C LEU A 191 -3.35 -23.96 6.07
N GLY A 192 -2.77 -25.05 6.57
CA GLY A 192 -2.69 -25.35 8.01
C GLY A 192 -1.99 -24.23 8.76
N TYR A 193 -0.82 -23.80 8.26
CA TYR A 193 -0.08 -22.68 8.84
C TYR A 193 -0.91 -21.38 8.86
N VAL A 194 -1.53 -21.03 7.73
CA VAL A 194 -2.34 -19.80 7.63
C VAL A 194 -3.54 -19.85 8.58
N ARG A 195 -4.20 -21.03 8.71
CA ARG A 195 -5.31 -21.21 9.65
C ARG A 195 -4.89 -20.98 11.10
N ASP A 196 -3.78 -21.59 11.53
CA ASP A 196 -3.27 -21.41 12.89
C ASP A 196 -2.86 -19.95 13.13
N LEU A 197 -2.22 -19.30 12.15
CA LEU A 197 -1.85 -17.89 12.23
C LEU A 197 -3.08 -16.99 12.39
N VAL A 198 -4.12 -17.20 11.58
CA VAL A 198 -5.34 -16.36 11.60
C VAL A 198 -6.10 -16.58 12.89
N ARG A 199 -6.32 -17.83 13.30
CA ARG A 199 -7.09 -18.18 14.48
C ARG A 199 -6.46 -17.72 15.79
N ASP A 200 -5.15 -17.94 15.96
CA ASP A 200 -4.51 -17.85 17.26
C ASP A 200 -3.65 -16.59 17.43
N HIS A 201 -3.32 -15.87 16.35
CA HIS A 201 -2.32 -14.80 16.38
C HIS A 201 -2.76 -13.48 15.73
N ILE A 202 -3.82 -13.47 14.88
CA ILE A 202 -4.31 -12.26 14.22
C ILE A 202 -5.65 -11.87 14.84
N HIS A 203 -5.64 -10.84 15.72
CA HIS A 203 -6.84 -10.39 16.43
C HIS A 203 -7.38 -9.04 15.95
N VAL A 204 -6.64 -8.35 15.05
CA VAL A 204 -7.05 -7.08 14.45
C VAL A 204 -6.90 -7.14 12.94
N LEU A 205 -7.86 -6.57 12.21
CA LEU A 205 -7.94 -6.63 10.75
C LEU A 205 -8.01 -5.22 10.15
N PRO A 206 -6.88 -4.46 10.13
CA PRO A 206 -6.81 -3.16 9.47
C PRO A 206 -7.19 -3.26 8.00
N LYS A 207 -7.82 -2.23 7.44
CA LYS A 207 -8.31 -2.26 6.05
C LYS A 207 -7.21 -2.18 5.00
N SER A 208 -6.05 -1.63 5.35
CA SER A 208 -4.94 -1.41 4.42
C SER A 208 -3.59 -1.66 5.08
N GLY A 209 -2.52 -1.85 4.28
CA GLY A 209 -1.14 -1.96 4.79
C GLY A 209 -0.76 -0.76 5.65
N ARG A 210 -1.08 0.46 5.22
CA ARG A 210 -0.81 1.68 5.98
C ARG A 210 -1.53 1.71 7.33
N GLU A 211 -2.80 1.29 7.37
CA GLU A 211 -3.52 1.17 8.64
C GLU A 211 -2.91 0.11 9.55
N ALA A 212 -2.43 -1.02 9.01
CA ALA A 212 -1.74 -2.04 9.78
C ALA A 212 -0.44 -1.50 10.41
N THR A 213 0.34 -0.73 9.63
CA THR A 213 1.53 -0.04 10.14
C THR A 213 1.17 0.94 11.26
N THR A 214 0.12 1.74 11.09
CA THR A 214 -0.36 2.68 12.13
C THR A 214 -0.83 1.95 13.38
N THR A 215 -1.59 0.86 13.24
CA THR A 215 -2.04 0.00 14.34
C THR A 215 -0.85 -0.54 15.13
N PHE A 216 0.16 -1.03 14.43
CA PHE A 216 1.40 -1.49 15.05
C PHE A 216 2.13 -0.35 15.77
N GLN A 217 2.30 0.83 15.15
CA GLN A 217 2.93 2.00 15.79
C GLN A 217 2.19 2.47 17.06
N GLN A 218 0.87 2.26 17.13
CA GLN A 218 0.04 2.54 18.31
C GLN A 218 0.20 1.52 19.44
N GLY A 219 1.10 0.54 19.28
CA GLY A 219 1.45 -0.41 20.32
C GLY A 219 0.69 -1.74 20.25
N GLN A 220 -0.14 -1.97 19.23
CA GLN A 220 -0.82 -3.26 19.06
C GLN A 220 0.09 -4.28 18.36
N GLY A 221 0.04 -5.52 18.83
CA GLY A 221 0.80 -6.64 18.31
C GLY A 221 2.31 -6.60 18.60
N ASP A 222 2.92 -7.76 18.51
CA ASP A 222 4.37 -7.97 18.68
C ASP A 222 5.11 -7.92 17.35
N VAL A 223 4.44 -8.34 16.27
CA VAL A 223 4.99 -8.45 14.91
C VAL A 223 4.02 -7.85 13.92
N LEU A 224 4.55 -7.05 12.99
CA LEU A 224 3.83 -6.60 11.80
C LEU A 224 4.37 -7.36 10.59
N ILE A 225 3.52 -8.08 9.87
CA ILE A 225 3.86 -8.58 8.53
C ILE A 225 3.57 -7.44 7.55
N SER A 226 4.58 -6.98 6.84
CA SER A 226 4.48 -5.85 5.93
C SER A 226 5.41 -5.95 4.73
N TYR A 227 5.42 -4.92 3.93
CA TYR A 227 6.39 -4.73 2.86
C TYR A 227 7.72 -4.25 3.43
N GLU A 228 8.82 -4.68 2.81
CA GLU A 228 10.15 -4.21 3.17
C GLU A 228 10.27 -2.68 3.11
N ASN A 229 9.68 -2.02 2.11
CA ASN A 229 9.71 -0.56 2.03
C ASN A 229 9.05 0.13 3.23
N GLU A 230 7.92 -0.39 3.72
CA GLU A 230 7.28 0.14 4.93
C GLU A 230 8.15 -0.10 6.17
N ALA A 231 8.76 -1.28 6.26
CA ALA A 231 9.69 -1.63 7.34
C ALA A 231 10.89 -0.67 7.37
N ILE A 232 11.54 -0.44 6.23
CA ILE A 232 12.65 0.51 6.07
C ILE A 232 12.24 1.93 6.49
N MET A 233 11.08 2.40 6.00
CA MET A 233 10.62 3.75 6.30
C MET A 233 10.21 3.90 7.76
N LEU A 234 9.65 2.85 8.35
CA LEU A 234 9.26 2.82 9.75
C LEU A 234 10.49 2.85 10.69
N GLU A 235 11.50 2.04 10.40
CA GLU A 235 12.76 2.01 11.14
C GLU A 235 13.48 3.37 11.06
N ARG A 236 13.61 3.93 9.84
CA ARG A 236 14.22 5.26 9.62
C ARG A 236 13.45 6.38 10.32
N GLY A 237 12.11 6.36 10.21
CA GLY A 237 11.24 7.37 10.82
C GLY A 237 11.26 7.35 12.34
N ASN A 238 11.48 6.19 12.95
CA ASN A 238 11.48 5.98 14.40
C ASN A 238 12.89 5.94 15.02
N ALA A 239 13.96 6.15 14.25
CA ALA A 239 15.32 6.04 14.74
C ALA A 239 15.62 6.97 15.93
N SER A 240 15.00 8.15 15.99
CA SER A 240 15.13 9.13 17.08
C SER A 240 13.99 9.07 18.10
N ALA A 241 13.05 8.15 17.96
CA ALA A 241 11.93 7.99 18.87
C ALA A 241 12.35 7.29 20.18
N PRO A 242 11.53 7.36 21.26
CA PRO A 242 11.73 6.53 22.44
C PRO A 242 11.81 5.04 22.10
N ALA A 243 12.58 4.26 22.87
CA ALA A 243 12.79 2.83 22.65
C ALA A 243 11.47 2.05 22.46
N SER A 244 10.42 2.41 23.20
CA SER A 244 9.09 1.80 23.09
C SER A 244 8.41 2.00 21.73
N GLN A 245 8.88 2.91 20.91
CA GLN A 245 8.36 3.20 19.58
C GLN A 245 9.31 2.78 18.45
N ARG A 246 10.58 2.48 18.79
CA ARG A 246 11.53 2.01 17.80
C ARG A 246 11.22 0.59 17.39
N VAL A 247 11.59 0.27 16.17
CA VAL A 247 11.37 -1.04 15.56
C VAL A 247 12.64 -1.53 14.91
N GLU A 248 12.71 -2.83 14.76
CA GLU A 248 13.67 -3.52 13.92
C GLU A 248 12.89 -4.31 12.88
N TYR A 249 13.52 -4.63 11.76
CA TYR A 249 12.89 -5.50 10.78
C TYR A 249 13.86 -6.55 10.26
N MET A 250 13.29 -7.59 9.73
CA MET A 250 14.01 -8.64 9.03
C MET A 250 13.23 -9.11 7.81
N VAL A 251 13.99 -9.51 6.80
CA VAL A 251 13.46 -10.22 5.66
C VAL A 251 13.74 -11.70 5.88
N PRO A 252 12.70 -12.54 6.04
CA PRO A 252 12.91 -13.98 6.16
C PRO A 252 13.65 -14.53 4.94
N SER A 253 14.60 -15.46 5.16
CA SER A 253 15.41 -16.05 4.08
C SER A 253 14.59 -16.75 2.99
N ASN A 254 13.37 -17.16 3.33
CA ASN A 254 12.35 -17.65 2.41
C ASN A 254 11.15 -16.69 2.47
N THR A 255 11.05 -15.82 1.48
CA THR A 255 10.01 -14.80 1.42
C THR A 255 9.40 -14.69 0.02
N PHE A 256 8.48 -13.74 -0.16
CA PHE A 256 7.73 -13.57 -1.39
C PHE A 256 8.03 -12.23 -2.07
N ARG A 257 8.22 -12.26 -3.40
CA ARG A 257 8.36 -11.05 -4.22
C ARG A 257 7.01 -10.35 -4.37
N ILE A 258 7.01 -9.06 -4.18
CA ILE A 258 5.86 -8.18 -4.32
C ILE A 258 6.03 -7.38 -5.60
N ASP A 259 5.10 -7.54 -6.53
CA ASP A 259 5.03 -6.81 -7.79
C ASP A 259 3.80 -5.89 -7.77
N ASN A 260 4.04 -4.58 -7.88
CA ASN A 260 3.00 -3.57 -7.77
C ASN A 260 2.67 -2.97 -9.15
N PRO A 261 1.59 -3.40 -9.80
CA PRO A 261 1.25 -2.97 -11.15
C PRO A 261 0.77 -1.51 -11.21
N VAL A 262 1.10 -0.86 -12.31
CA VAL A 262 0.57 0.43 -12.72
C VAL A 262 -0.15 0.27 -14.06
N ALA A 263 -1.24 1.01 -14.27
CA ALA A 263 -1.93 1.03 -15.55
C ALA A 263 -2.54 2.40 -15.84
N VAL A 264 -2.59 2.75 -17.11
CA VAL A 264 -3.32 3.91 -17.63
C VAL A 264 -4.79 3.52 -17.81
N VAL A 265 -5.68 4.41 -17.39
CA VAL A 265 -7.13 4.24 -17.57
C VAL A 265 -7.54 4.79 -18.94
N ASN A 266 -8.11 3.94 -19.79
CA ASN A 266 -8.42 4.27 -21.18
C ASN A 266 -9.54 5.33 -21.34
N THR A 267 -10.31 5.58 -20.28
CA THR A 267 -11.34 6.62 -20.22
C THR A 267 -10.79 7.96 -19.71
N SER A 268 -9.47 8.08 -19.52
CA SER A 268 -8.81 9.33 -19.15
C SER A 268 -9.14 10.45 -20.13
N LYS A 269 -9.32 11.67 -19.61
CA LYS A 269 -9.53 12.86 -20.43
C LYS A 269 -8.24 13.38 -21.06
N ASP A 270 -7.10 13.01 -20.50
CA ASP A 270 -5.77 13.36 -21.00
C ASP A 270 -4.86 12.11 -20.99
N LEU A 271 -5.12 11.21 -21.93
CA LEU A 271 -4.37 9.96 -22.09
C LEU A 271 -2.87 10.19 -22.30
N ASP A 272 -2.50 11.26 -22.99
CA ASP A 272 -1.11 11.57 -23.24
C ASP A 272 -0.38 11.98 -21.94
N ALA A 273 -0.98 12.82 -21.09
CA ALA A 273 -0.42 13.14 -19.79
C ALA A 273 -0.30 11.91 -18.89
N ALA A 274 -1.34 11.06 -18.88
CA ALA A 274 -1.33 9.83 -18.09
C ALA A 274 -0.21 8.87 -18.54
N ARG A 275 -0.05 8.65 -19.85
CA ARG A 275 1.01 7.81 -20.41
C ARG A 275 2.39 8.40 -20.12
N THR A 276 2.59 9.69 -20.37
CA THR A 276 3.86 10.38 -20.11
C THR A 276 4.27 10.24 -18.63
N PHE A 277 3.32 10.36 -17.71
CA PHE A 277 3.61 10.14 -16.30
C PHE A 277 3.97 8.67 -15.98
N VAL A 278 3.22 7.70 -16.53
CA VAL A 278 3.53 6.27 -16.29
C VAL A 278 4.88 5.90 -16.89
N ASP A 279 5.22 6.38 -18.10
CA ASP A 279 6.54 6.19 -18.72
C ASP A 279 7.67 6.71 -17.82
N TYR A 280 7.47 7.86 -17.19
CA TYR A 280 8.45 8.43 -16.27
C TYR A 280 8.75 7.52 -15.09
N LEU A 281 7.76 6.76 -14.55
CA LEU A 281 7.96 5.87 -13.41
C LEU A 281 9.05 4.81 -13.67
N PHE A 282 9.26 4.43 -14.93
CA PHE A 282 10.26 3.44 -15.37
C PHE A 282 11.63 4.05 -15.69
N THR A 283 11.76 5.37 -15.67
CA THR A 283 13.04 6.02 -15.96
C THR A 283 14.04 5.86 -14.82
N PRO A 284 15.36 5.82 -15.07
CA PRO A 284 16.36 5.73 -14.01
C PRO A 284 16.27 6.82 -12.93
N PRO A 285 15.92 8.09 -13.21
CA PRO A 285 15.66 9.08 -12.16
C PRO A 285 14.52 8.67 -11.21
N ALA A 286 13.36 8.26 -11.73
CA ALA A 286 12.23 7.80 -10.93
C ALA A 286 12.57 6.52 -10.15
N GLN A 287 13.29 5.58 -10.77
CA GLN A 287 13.72 4.34 -10.14
C GLN A 287 14.64 4.59 -8.92
N ARG A 288 15.50 5.60 -8.96
CA ARG A 288 16.30 6.01 -7.80
C ARG A 288 15.42 6.60 -6.66
N LEU A 289 14.34 7.29 -7.02
CA LEU A 289 13.40 7.81 -6.02
C LEU A 289 12.60 6.68 -5.38
N TRP A 290 12.19 5.68 -6.16
CA TRP A 290 11.59 4.47 -5.60
C TRP A 290 12.52 3.76 -4.63
N ALA A 291 13.81 3.60 -4.96
CA ALA A 291 14.80 3.04 -4.04
C ALA A 291 14.95 3.86 -2.76
N LYS A 292 14.99 5.20 -2.87
CA LYS A 292 15.03 6.10 -1.71
C LYS A 292 13.79 5.96 -0.81
N ALA A 293 12.63 5.68 -1.40
CA ALA A 293 11.38 5.38 -0.70
C ALA A 293 11.32 3.93 -0.15
N GLY A 294 12.41 3.17 -0.26
CA GLY A 294 12.52 1.80 0.25
C GLY A 294 11.98 0.71 -0.67
N PHE A 295 11.51 1.07 -1.88
CA PHE A 295 11.08 0.08 -2.87
C PHE A 295 12.24 -0.46 -3.68
N ARG A 296 12.19 -1.74 -4.04
CA ARG A 296 13.17 -2.36 -4.92
C ARG A 296 12.94 -1.88 -6.36
N PRO A 297 13.92 -1.20 -6.98
CA PRO A 297 13.77 -0.76 -8.36
C PRO A 297 13.73 -1.95 -9.33
N THR A 298 13.00 -1.77 -10.43
CA THR A 298 12.91 -2.77 -11.51
C THR A 298 13.90 -2.53 -12.63
N ASP A 299 14.49 -1.33 -12.72
CA ASP A 299 15.61 -1.06 -13.61
C ASP A 299 16.87 -1.79 -13.10
N PRO A 300 17.49 -2.67 -13.90
CA PRO A 300 18.61 -3.51 -13.45
C PRO A 300 19.86 -2.71 -13.07
N THR A 301 20.08 -1.55 -13.72
CA THR A 301 21.22 -0.68 -13.43
C THR A 301 21.03 0.00 -12.08
N VAL A 302 19.85 0.56 -11.83
CA VAL A 302 19.53 1.19 -10.55
C VAL A 302 19.49 0.16 -9.43
N ALA A 303 18.90 -1.02 -9.68
CA ALA A 303 18.89 -2.12 -8.72
C ALA A 303 20.31 -2.56 -8.31
N ALA A 304 21.24 -2.63 -9.24
CA ALA A 304 22.65 -2.92 -8.94
C ALA A 304 23.31 -1.81 -8.10
N GLN A 305 23.00 -0.54 -8.40
CA GLN A 305 23.54 0.63 -7.67
C GLN A 305 23.03 0.74 -6.24
N THR A 306 21.77 0.33 -6.00
CA THR A 306 21.07 0.47 -4.71
C THR A 306 20.99 -0.84 -3.92
N ARG A 307 21.69 -1.90 -4.38
CA ARG A 307 21.64 -3.22 -3.74
C ARG A 307 21.97 -3.19 -2.25
N GLY A 308 22.89 -2.30 -1.85
CA GLY A 308 23.30 -2.15 -0.45
C GLY A 308 22.24 -1.53 0.47
N ASP A 309 21.19 -0.91 -0.10
CA ASP A 309 20.11 -0.30 0.66
C ASP A 309 19.07 -1.32 1.13
N PHE A 310 19.12 -2.54 0.60
CA PHE A 310 18.18 -3.62 0.87
C PHE A 310 18.90 -4.78 1.56
N PRO A 311 18.64 -5.00 2.86
CA PRO A 311 19.26 -6.10 3.59
C PRO A 311 18.71 -7.46 3.15
N GLY A 312 19.48 -8.49 3.40
CA GLY A 312 19.02 -9.85 3.45
C GLY A 312 19.66 -10.79 2.45
N ASP A 313 20.16 -11.88 2.99
CA ASP A 313 20.42 -13.11 2.26
C ASP A 313 19.09 -13.84 2.02
N ILE A 314 18.35 -13.42 1.00
CA ILE A 314 17.14 -14.12 0.57
C ILE A 314 17.60 -15.41 -0.14
N SER A 315 17.55 -16.52 0.57
CA SER A 315 17.94 -17.83 0.02
C SER A 315 16.87 -18.37 -0.95
N ARG A 316 15.61 -18.00 -0.74
CA ARG A 316 14.50 -18.34 -1.62
C ARG A 316 13.52 -17.19 -1.73
N LEU A 317 13.43 -16.63 -2.93
CA LEU A 317 12.43 -15.61 -3.29
C LEU A 317 11.35 -16.28 -4.13
N THR A 318 10.20 -16.55 -3.51
CA THR A 318 9.04 -17.11 -4.21
C THR A 318 8.31 -15.98 -4.94
N THR A 319 7.81 -16.28 -6.11
CA THR A 319 7.07 -15.36 -6.98
C THR A 319 5.64 -15.83 -7.20
N ILE A 320 4.80 -14.97 -7.75
CA ILE A 320 3.42 -15.36 -8.08
C ILE A 320 3.39 -16.43 -9.18
N GLU A 321 4.37 -16.43 -10.07
CA GLU A 321 4.54 -17.42 -11.13
C GLU A 321 4.83 -18.82 -10.57
N ASP A 322 5.56 -18.93 -9.47
CA ASP A 322 5.84 -20.21 -8.80
C ASP A 322 4.57 -20.87 -8.25
N LEU A 323 3.52 -20.07 -8.00
CA LEU A 323 2.20 -20.54 -7.56
C LEU A 323 1.18 -20.68 -8.71
N GLY A 324 1.61 -20.53 -9.97
CA GLY A 324 0.76 -20.65 -11.17
C GLY A 324 0.12 -19.34 -11.63
N GLY A 325 0.59 -18.20 -11.11
CA GLY A 325 0.11 -16.86 -11.47
C GLY A 325 -1.14 -16.42 -10.71
N TRP A 326 -1.48 -15.14 -10.83
CA TRP A 326 -2.59 -14.53 -10.08
C TRP A 326 -3.95 -15.17 -10.37
N LYS A 327 -4.21 -15.63 -11.58
CA LYS A 327 -5.48 -16.31 -11.94
C LYS A 327 -5.71 -17.55 -11.07
N ASP A 328 -4.67 -18.35 -10.91
CA ASP A 328 -4.72 -19.57 -10.11
C ASP A 328 -4.76 -19.27 -8.62
N VAL A 329 -3.91 -18.34 -8.15
CA VAL A 329 -3.84 -17.94 -6.76
C VAL A 329 -5.14 -17.29 -6.29
N ASP A 330 -5.71 -16.36 -7.06
CA ASP A 330 -6.97 -15.72 -6.69
C ASP A 330 -8.10 -16.76 -6.63
N LYS A 331 -8.20 -17.63 -7.62
CA LYS A 331 -9.20 -18.70 -7.63
C LYS A 331 -9.07 -19.69 -6.47
N LYS A 332 -7.86 -20.13 -6.16
CA LYS A 332 -7.64 -21.19 -5.14
C LYS A 332 -7.59 -20.66 -3.71
N LEU A 333 -7.09 -19.42 -3.52
CA LEU A 333 -6.78 -18.89 -2.20
C LEU A 333 -7.63 -17.68 -1.78
N PHE A 334 -7.90 -16.72 -2.67
CA PHE A 334 -8.48 -15.43 -2.29
C PHE A 334 -9.80 -15.06 -2.99
N GLY A 335 -10.28 -15.85 -3.96
CA GLY A 335 -11.60 -15.65 -4.55
C GLY A 335 -12.72 -15.92 -3.54
N SER A 336 -13.99 -15.75 -3.94
CA SER A 336 -15.14 -16.01 -3.07
C SER A 336 -15.15 -17.39 -2.44
N ASP A 337 -14.65 -18.38 -3.16
CA ASP A 337 -14.56 -19.78 -2.71
C ASP A 337 -13.11 -20.19 -2.40
N GLY A 338 -12.23 -19.20 -2.23
CA GLY A 338 -10.81 -19.42 -1.98
C GLY A 338 -10.53 -19.91 -0.57
N ALA A 339 -9.56 -20.82 -0.42
CA ALA A 339 -9.29 -21.47 0.86
C ALA A 339 -8.87 -20.50 1.98
N ILE A 340 -8.12 -19.44 1.67
CA ILE A 340 -7.77 -18.41 2.68
C ILE A 340 -8.98 -17.53 3.00
N THR A 341 -9.82 -17.22 2.00
CA THR A 341 -11.08 -16.50 2.25
C THR A 341 -11.97 -17.30 3.21
N ALA A 342 -12.12 -18.60 2.98
CA ALA A 342 -12.89 -19.47 3.88
C ALA A 342 -12.36 -19.48 5.31
N ILE A 343 -11.04 -19.49 5.51
CA ILE A 343 -10.43 -19.39 6.86
C ILE A 343 -10.86 -18.09 7.57
N TYR A 344 -10.83 -16.95 6.87
CA TYR A 344 -11.24 -15.67 7.44
C TYR A 344 -12.75 -15.60 7.72
N ASP A 345 -13.58 -16.22 6.88
CA ASP A 345 -15.03 -16.26 7.06
C ASP A 345 -15.42 -17.16 8.25
N GLU A 346 -14.73 -18.28 8.46
CA GLU A 346 -14.89 -19.15 9.61
C GLU A 346 -14.60 -18.41 10.94
N GLU A 347 -13.48 -17.67 10.99
CA GLU A 347 -13.10 -16.92 12.19
C GLU A 347 -14.00 -15.69 12.44
N ALA A 348 -14.53 -15.07 11.39
CA ALA A 348 -15.47 -13.94 11.54
C ALA A 348 -16.86 -14.38 12.01
N GLY A 349 -17.22 -15.67 11.84
CA GLY A 349 -18.50 -16.26 12.28
C GLY A 349 -18.44 -16.93 13.66
N SER A 350 -17.26 -17.08 14.23
CA SER A 350 -17.02 -17.65 15.56
C SER A 350 -17.04 -16.58 16.64
#